data_88b2152b08511fb50bb58ba42795f121
#
_entry.id   88b2152b08511fb50bb58ba42795f121
#
_cell.length_a   1.000
_cell.length_b   1.000
_cell.length_c   1.000
_cell.angle_alpha   90.00
_cell.angle_beta   90.00
_cell.angle_gamma   90.00
#
_symmetry.space_group_name_H-M   'P 1'
#
loop_
_entity.id
_entity.type
_entity.pdbx_description
1 polymer ?
#
loop_
_entity_poly.entity_id
_entity_poly.type
_entity_poly.pdbx_seq_one_letter_code
_entity_poly.pdbx_strand_id
1 'polypeptide(L)'
;LRKSKLHSTIVLLVIFRGVNMLLTENQKNLLRWIVKEVRAGHLKEDCIWYYSPTVNNHLWVNYNGFDSPPYVEFATFDILEEYDYVKWQKKDSKSVQYKGALTGKAYEAVDSNFDEPNRSAIRHLIPLTEVEHLDCELWERVRFSVSAGGDNPKAWDTAIRNATVVLEDRMRKLGNIDNINQKATGNGIVNLIFGSNKSVQKDKLPSEELEAYRDLYSGTMKLFRNRYAHRFIDPKPEEGGAIIVFIDLLLKMLDDLDWETENENT
;
A
#
# COMPACT_ATOMS: atom_id res chain seq x y z
N LEU A 1 46.13 13.02 -8.27
CA LEU A 1 45.48 11.70 -8.46
C LEU A 1 45.09 10.96 -7.16
N ARG A 2 45.38 11.52 -5.92
CA ARG A 2 45.02 10.88 -4.63
C ARG A 2 43.76 11.46 -3.96
N LYS A 3 43.21 12.58 -4.42
CA LYS A 3 42.01 13.22 -3.82
C LYS A 3 40.67 12.71 -4.38
N SER A 4 40.64 12.07 -5.56
CA SER A 4 39.40 11.58 -6.18
C SER A 4 38.91 10.23 -5.62
N LYS A 5 39.80 9.39 -5.07
CA LYS A 5 39.42 8.09 -4.50
C LYS A 5 38.77 8.20 -3.09
N LEU A 6 39.10 9.24 -2.32
CA LEU A 6 38.48 9.40 -0.97
C LEU A 6 37.01 9.88 -1.08
N HIS A 7 36.69 10.70 -2.07
CA HIS A 7 35.30 11.18 -2.28
C HIS A 7 34.36 10.07 -2.74
N SER A 8 34.84 9.16 -3.60
CA SER A 8 34.03 8.03 -4.08
C SER A 8 33.74 7.01 -2.96
N THR A 9 34.67 6.80 -2.04
CA THR A 9 34.49 5.87 -0.90
C THR A 9 33.54 6.43 0.15
N ILE A 10 33.56 7.75 0.40
CA ILE A 10 32.64 8.40 1.33
C ILE A 10 31.22 8.46 0.76
N VAL A 11 31.05 8.69 -0.55
CA VAL A 11 29.73 8.68 -1.20
C VAL A 11 29.15 7.26 -1.24
N LEU A 12 29.97 6.21 -1.43
CA LEU A 12 29.49 4.83 -1.32
C LEU A 12 29.07 4.45 0.10
N LEU A 13 29.81 4.92 1.13
CA LEU A 13 29.47 4.65 2.55
C LEU A 13 28.17 5.38 2.99
N VAL A 14 27.89 6.55 2.41
CA VAL A 14 26.64 7.29 2.70
C VAL A 14 25.44 6.67 1.98
N ILE A 15 25.63 6.10 0.79
CA ILE A 15 24.57 5.40 0.05
C ILE A 15 24.24 4.03 0.71
N PHE A 16 25.23 3.33 1.30
CA PHE A 16 24.97 2.08 2.03
C PHE A 16 24.35 2.27 3.42
N ARG A 17 24.39 3.47 4.02
CA ARG A 17 23.66 3.78 5.26
C ARG A 17 22.14 4.00 5.06
N GLY A 18 21.66 4.04 3.83
CA GLY A 18 20.24 4.22 3.48
C GLY A 18 19.51 2.92 3.12
N VAL A 19 20.16 1.75 3.17
CA VAL A 19 19.44 0.48 3.12
C VAL A 19 18.92 0.23 4.54
N ASN A 20 17.66 0.52 4.81
CA ASN A 20 16.95 -0.02 5.96
C ASN A 20 17.02 -1.54 5.89
N MET A 21 18.05 -2.13 6.51
CA MET A 21 18.04 -3.57 6.74
C MET A 21 16.90 -3.82 7.74
N LEU A 22 15.78 -4.26 7.23
CA LEU A 22 14.61 -4.59 8.03
C LEU A 22 14.95 -5.75 8.95
N LEU A 23 14.60 -5.64 10.24
CA LEU A 23 14.66 -6.77 11.15
C LEU A 23 13.88 -7.94 10.57
N THR A 24 14.42 -9.15 10.71
CA THR A 24 13.69 -10.37 10.37
C THR A 24 12.48 -10.53 11.31
N GLU A 25 11.47 -11.27 10.89
CA GLU A 25 10.30 -11.56 11.75
C GLU A 25 10.70 -12.22 13.08
N ASN A 26 11.73 -13.08 13.10
CA ASN A 26 12.24 -13.68 14.32
C ASN A 26 12.82 -12.63 15.28
N GLN A 27 13.55 -11.65 14.76
CA GLN A 27 14.11 -10.54 15.56
C GLN A 27 13.01 -9.63 16.11
N LYS A 28 11.99 -9.31 15.30
CA LYS A 28 10.83 -8.54 15.73
C LYS A 28 10.01 -9.28 16.79
N ASN A 29 9.78 -10.57 16.60
CA ASN A 29 9.05 -11.39 17.56
C ASN A 29 9.82 -11.52 18.89
N LEU A 30 11.13 -11.65 18.83
CA LEU A 30 11.97 -11.61 20.03
C LEU A 30 11.83 -10.26 20.75
N LEU A 31 11.92 -9.15 20.03
CA LEU A 31 11.79 -7.81 20.64
C LEU A 31 10.39 -7.57 21.23
N ARG A 32 9.33 -8.00 20.55
CA ARG A 32 7.95 -7.97 21.08
C ARG A 32 7.83 -8.79 22.37
N TRP A 33 8.42 -9.98 22.39
CA TRP A 33 8.43 -10.83 23.59
C TRP A 33 9.19 -10.15 24.73
N ILE A 34 10.39 -9.62 24.50
CA ILE A 34 11.18 -8.94 25.53
C ILE A 34 10.40 -7.76 26.12
N VAL A 35 9.85 -6.86 25.28
CA VAL A 35 9.08 -5.70 25.74
C VAL A 35 7.85 -6.12 26.53
N LYS A 36 7.14 -7.17 26.08
CA LYS A 36 5.98 -7.73 26.80
C LYS A 36 6.37 -8.21 28.20
N GLU A 37 7.46 -8.99 28.30
CA GLU A 37 7.89 -9.59 29.57
C GLU A 37 8.50 -8.56 30.54
N VAL A 38 9.14 -7.51 30.02
CA VAL A 38 9.58 -6.36 30.84
C VAL A 38 8.37 -5.60 31.39
N ARG A 39 7.35 -5.33 30.57
CA ARG A 39 6.11 -4.67 31.00
C ARG A 39 5.33 -5.50 32.02
N ALA A 40 5.39 -6.83 31.91
CA ALA A 40 4.79 -7.73 32.89
C ALA A 40 5.60 -7.87 34.20
N GLY A 41 6.80 -7.31 34.26
CA GLY A 41 7.70 -7.41 35.42
C GLY A 41 8.43 -8.74 35.54
N HIS A 42 8.40 -9.59 34.51
CA HIS A 42 9.08 -10.88 34.48
C HIS A 42 10.54 -10.77 34.07
N LEU A 43 10.90 -9.72 33.36
CA LEU A 43 12.25 -9.33 33.02
C LEU A 43 12.56 -7.93 33.55
N LYS A 44 13.85 -7.68 33.88
CA LYS A 44 14.31 -6.34 34.24
C LYS A 44 14.76 -5.60 32.99
N GLU A 45 14.25 -4.38 32.81
CA GLU A 45 14.57 -3.52 31.67
C GLU A 45 16.07 -3.26 31.51
N ASP A 46 16.78 -3.06 32.64
CA ASP A 46 18.22 -2.81 32.69
C ASP A 46 19.06 -4.08 32.66
N CYS A 47 18.43 -5.24 32.59
CA CYS A 47 19.11 -6.54 32.62
C CYS A 47 18.25 -7.65 32.01
N ILE A 48 18.01 -7.57 30.68
CA ILE A 48 17.21 -8.59 29.97
C ILE A 48 18.00 -9.89 29.76
N TRP A 49 19.28 -9.82 29.42
CA TRP A 49 20.20 -10.95 29.26
C TRP A 49 21.56 -10.66 29.86
N TYR A 50 22.25 -11.72 30.23
CA TYR A 50 23.67 -11.68 30.62
C TYR A 50 24.53 -12.34 29.55
N TYR A 51 25.72 -11.82 29.38
CA TYR A 51 26.76 -12.38 28.53
C TYR A 51 28.11 -12.35 29.22
N SER A 52 28.90 -13.42 29.05
CA SER A 52 30.28 -13.46 29.51
C SER A 52 31.19 -14.03 28.41
N PRO A 53 32.14 -13.26 27.89
CA PRO A 53 33.09 -13.75 26.87
C PRO A 53 34.03 -14.82 27.38
N THR A 54 34.19 -14.94 28.71
CA THR A 54 35.07 -15.95 29.33
C THR A 54 34.43 -17.32 29.56
N VAL A 55 33.11 -17.40 29.36
CA VAL A 55 32.33 -18.64 29.57
C VAL A 55 31.60 -19.00 28.27
N ASN A 56 32.36 -19.48 27.29
CA ASN A 56 31.86 -20.01 26.02
C ASN A 56 30.85 -19.13 25.26
N ASN A 57 30.96 -17.81 25.35
CA ASN A 57 30.03 -16.89 24.70
C ASN A 57 28.53 -17.20 24.96
N HIS A 58 28.24 -17.70 26.16
CA HIS A 58 26.89 -18.13 26.49
C HIS A 58 26.03 -16.97 26.96
N LEU A 59 24.80 -16.89 26.41
CA LEU A 59 23.75 -16.00 26.86
C LEU A 59 22.86 -16.70 27.87
N TRP A 60 22.56 -16.05 28.98
CA TRP A 60 21.57 -16.53 29.95
C TRP A 60 20.67 -15.38 30.40
N VAL A 61 19.45 -15.73 30.77
CA VAL A 61 18.41 -14.79 31.16
C VAL A 61 17.99 -15.05 32.61
N ASN A 62 17.73 -13.98 33.35
CA ASN A 62 17.09 -14.07 34.67
C ASN A 62 15.60 -13.77 34.47
N TYR A 63 14.83 -14.81 34.18
CA TYR A 63 13.43 -14.73 33.82
C TYR A 63 12.55 -15.34 34.91
N ASN A 64 11.52 -14.61 35.38
CA ASN A 64 10.63 -15.02 36.47
C ASN A 64 9.19 -15.32 35.96
N GLY A 65 9.00 -15.47 34.65
CA GLY A 65 7.69 -15.82 34.08
C GLY A 65 7.39 -17.33 34.11
N PHE A 66 6.18 -17.69 33.68
CA PHE A 66 5.69 -19.07 33.70
C PHE A 66 6.18 -19.89 32.50
N ASP A 67 6.42 -19.25 31.35
CA ASP A 67 6.85 -19.91 30.11
C ASP A 67 8.37 -19.95 30.03
N SER A 68 8.90 -20.95 29.31
CA SER A 68 10.34 -20.99 29.06
C SER A 68 10.74 -19.81 28.14
N PRO A 69 11.80 -19.05 28.48
CA PRO A 69 12.29 -17.99 27.61
C PRO A 69 12.76 -18.57 26.28
N PRO A 70 12.61 -17.81 25.19
CA PRO A 70 13.09 -18.26 23.89
C PRO A 70 14.60 -18.42 23.88
N TYR A 71 15.08 -19.44 23.16
CA TYR A 71 16.51 -19.56 22.87
C TYR A 71 16.94 -18.43 21.95
N VAL A 72 18.03 -17.76 22.31
CA VAL A 72 18.56 -16.61 21.56
C VAL A 72 20.03 -16.79 21.32
N GLU A 73 20.44 -16.66 20.07
CA GLU A 73 21.86 -16.62 19.70
C GLU A 73 22.44 -15.23 19.93
N PHE A 74 23.71 -15.17 20.30
CA PHE A 74 24.41 -13.91 20.55
C PHE A 74 24.33 -12.97 19.33
N ALA A 75 24.52 -13.50 18.11
CA ALA A 75 24.42 -12.74 16.87
C ALA A 75 23.08 -12.00 16.70
N THR A 76 21.98 -12.52 17.26
CA THR A 76 20.68 -11.85 17.23
C THR A 76 20.69 -10.59 18.09
N PHE A 77 21.34 -10.64 19.26
CA PHE A 77 21.51 -9.47 20.12
C PHE A 77 22.44 -8.42 19.53
N ASP A 78 23.52 -8.81 18.84
CA ASP A 78 24.41 -7.88 18.16
C ASP A 78 23.66 -7.05 17.12
N ILE A 79 22.74 -7.68 16.38
CA ILE A 79 21.88 -6.99 15.43
C ILE A 79 20.92 -6.02 16.17
N LEU A 80 20.31 -6.44 17.27
CA LEU A 80 19.44 -5.55 18.05
C LEU A 80 20.21 -4.37 18.66
N GLU A 81 21.49 -4.56 19.01
CA GLU A 81 22.37 -3.47 19.46
C GLU A 81 22.72 -2.53 18.31
N GLU A 82 23.06 -3.04 17.13
CA GLU A 82 23.34 -2.25 15.93
C GLU A 82 22.17 -1.31 15.56
N TYR A 83 20.93 -1.77 15.77
CA TYR A 83 19.73 -0.98 15.59
C TYR A 83 19.35 -0.10 16.80
N ASP A 84 20.18 -0.10 17.84
CA ASP A 84 19.97 0.68 19.08
C ASP A 84 18.69 0.29 19.85
N TYR A 85 18.23 -0.95 19.73
CA TYR A 85 17.12 -1.47 20.54
C TYR A 85 17.58 -2.03 21.88
N VAL A 86 18.79 -2.53 21.94
CA VAL A 86 19.45 -3.07 23.14
C VAL A 86 20.81 -2.45 23.28
N LYS A 87 21.29 -2.26 24.51
CA LYS A 87 22.65 -1.81 24.82
C LYS A 87 23.31 -2.75 25.77
N TRP A 88 24.53 -3.19 25.43
CA TRP A 88 25.38 -3.96 26.35
C TRP A 88 26.10 -3.03 27.33
N GLN A 89 25.97 -3.33 28.60
CA GLN A 89 26.64 -2.63 29.68
C GLN A 89 27.46 -3.60 30.51
N LYS A 90 28.66 -3.22 30.95
CA LYS A 90 29.37 -3.97 31.96
C LYS A 90 28.58 -3.99 33.25
N LYS A 91 28.48 -5.15 33.89
CA LYS A 91 27.79 -5.32 35.16
C LYS A 91 28.37 -4.41 36.26
N ASP A 92 29.71 -4.35 36.30
CA ASP A 92 30.49 -3.43 37.13
C ASP A 92 31.90 -3.24 36.51
N SER A 93 32.69 -2.31 37.03
CA SER A 93 34.01 -1.97 36.49
C SER A 93 35.07 -3.11 36.57
N LYS A 94 34.81 -4.13 37.41
CA LYS A 94 35.68 -5.28 37.62
C LYS A 94 35.14 -6.56 36.96
N SER A 95 33.92 -6.55 36.49
CA SER A 95 33.25 -7.72 35.93
C SER A 95 33.65 -7.94 34.48
N VAL A 96 33.77 -9.20 34.09
CA VAL A 96 33.85 -9.65 32.70
C VAL A 96 32.43 -9.95 32.15
N GLN A 97 31.41 -9.74 32.96
CA GLN A 97 30.01 -9.96 32.55
C GLN A 97 29.41 -8.67 32.00
N TYR A 98 28.62 -8.83 30.95
CA TYR A 98 27.81 -7.79 30.34
C TYR A 98 26.34 -8.09 30.58
N LYS A 99 25.54 -7.06 30.71
CA LYS A 99 24.07 -7.12 30.75
C LYS A 99 23.50 -6.36 29.58
N GLY A 100 22.51 -6.93 28.91
CA GLY A 100 21.73 -6.26 27.89
C GLY A 100 20.61 -5.46 28.54
N ALA A 101 20.46 -4.20 28.18
CA ALA A 101 19.38 -3.30 28.61
C ALA A 101 18.56 -2.88 27.40
N LEU A 102 17.22 -2.75 27.57
CA LEU A 102 16.36 -2.14 26.55
C LEU A 102 16.59 -0.65 26.44
N THR A 103 16.38 -0.12 25.25
CA THR A 103 16.35 1.34 25.00
C THR A 103 14.92 1.82 24.81
N GLY A 104 14.68 3.13 24.90
CA GLY A 104 13.38 3.72 24.59
C GLY A 104 12.92 3.41 23.16
N LYS A 105 13.85 3.33 22.22
CA LYS A 105 13.58 2.98 20.82
C LYS A 105 12.98 1.58 20.64
N ALA A 106 13.31 0.64 21.53
CA ALA A 106 12.71 -0.70 21.50
C ALA A 106 11.21 -0.66 21.79
N TYR A 107 10.79 0.15 22.75
CA TYR A 107 9.37 0.34 23.05
C TYR A 107 8.63 1.04 21.90
N GLU A 108 9.20 2.12 21.37
CA GLU A 108 8.63 2.85 20.25
C GLU A 108 8.44 1.91 19.03
N ALA A 109 9.45 1.11 18.70
CA ALA A 109 9.39 0.17 17.59
C ALA A 109 8.30 -0.89 17.77
N VAL A 110 8.14 -1.44 18.96
CA VAL A 110 7.11 -2.44 19.24
C VAL A 110 5.71 -1.81 19.24
N ASP A 111 5.56 -0.61 19.81
CA ASP A 111 4.28 0.09 19.89
C ASP A 111 3.81 0.59 18.51
N SER A 112 4.73 1.02 17.65
CA SER A 112 4.46 1.37 16.25
C SER A 112 4.39 0.16 15.30
N ASN A 113 4.52 -1.06 15.82
CA ASN A 113 4.66 -2.27 15.02
C ASN A 113 5.80 -2.17 13.98
N PHE A 114 6.93 -1.57 14.40
CA PHE A 114 8.12 -1.35 13.57
C PHE A 114 7.86 -0.43 12.35
N ASP A 115 6.91 0.49 12.48
CA ASP A 115 6.41 1.35 11.40
C ASP A 115 5.93 0.57 10.18
N GLU A 116 5.67 -0.73 10.35
CA GLU A 116 5.08 -1.54 9.30
C GLU A 116 3.58 -1.27 9.19
N PRO A 117 3.10 -0.96 8.01
CA PRO A 117 1.67 -0.87 7.78
C PRO A 117 1.01 -2.21 8.15
N ASN A 118 -0.13 -2.14 8.82
CA ASN A 118 -0.89 -3.34 9.13
C ASN A 118 -1.20 -4.12 7.85
N ARG A 119 -0.68 -5.36 7.73
CA ARG A 119 -0.86 -6.20 6.53
C ARG A 119 -2.34 -6.40 6.19
N SER A 120 -3.21 -6.41 7.19
CA SER A 120 -4.66 -6.43 6.96
C SER A 120 -5.15 -5.13 6.30
N ALA A 121 -4.61 -3.97 6.69
CA ALA A 121 -4.95 -2.69 6.07
C ALA A 121 -4.37 -2.58 4.66
N ILE A 122 -3.15 -3.10 4.41
CA ILE A 122 -2.53 -3.10 3.07
C ILE A 122 -3.39 -3.87 2.07
N ARG A 123 -4.02 -4.99 2.48
CA ARG A 123 -4.94 -5.75 1.60
C ARG A 123 -6.09 -4.91 1.09
N HIS A 124 -6.55 -3.93 1.86
CA HIS A 124 -7.58 -2.99 1.42
C HIS A 124 -7.04 -1.88 0.52
N LEU A 125 -5.73 -1.60 0.58
CA LEU A 125 -5.06 -0.61 -0.28
C LEU A 125 -4.60 -1.21 -1.62
N ILE A 126 -4.40 -2.54 -1.67
CA ILE A 126 -4.02 -3.27 -2.89
C ILE A 126 -5.16 -4.25 -3.19
N PRO A 127 -6.26 -3.81 -3.82
CA PRO A 127 -7.44 -4.64 -4.01
C PRO A 127 -7.27 -5.80 -4.98
N LEU A 128 -6.09 -6.03 -5.57
CA LEU A 128 -5.98 -6.82 -6.78
C LEU A 128 -4.96 -7.96 -6.74
N THR A 129 -5.02 -8.81 -5.75
CA THR A 129 -4.50 -10.19 -5.91
C THR A 129 -5.54 -11.13 -6.56
N GLU A 130 -6.80 -10.73 -6.60
CA GLU A 130 -7.92 -11.54 -7.14
C GLU A 130 -8.75 -10.67 -8.08
N VAL A 131 -8.87 -11.09 -9.32
CA VAL A 131 -9.60 -10.36 -10.38
C VAL A 131 -11.13 -10.57 -10.31
N GLU A 132 -11.59 -11.46 -9.43
CA GLU A 132 -13.01 -11.78 -9.22
C GLU A 132 -13.84 -10.58 -8.72
N HIS A 133 -13.19 -9.57 -8.20
CA HIS A 133 -13.83 -8.34 -7.73
C HIS A 133 -14.04 -7.28 -8.82
N LEU A 134 -13.42 -7.44 -9.98
CA LEU A 134 -13.58 -6.51 -11.08
C LEU A 134 -14.94 -6.69 -11.76
N ASP A 135 -15.49 -5.60 -12.27
CA ASP A 135 -16.63 -5.61 -13.17
C ASP A 135 -16.39 -6.61 -14.31
N CYS A 136 -17.38 -7.48 -14.58
CA CYS A 136 -17.22 -8.56 -15.55
C CYS A 136 -16.95 -8.05 -16.97
N GLU A 137 -17.63 -7.00 -17.42
CA GLU A 137 -17.44 -6.43 -18.74
C GLU A 137 -16.07 -5.76 -18.85
N LEU A 138 -15.66 -5.05 -17.80
CA LEU A 138 -14.31 -4.47 -17.73
C LEU A 138 -13.24 -5.57 -17.85
N TRP A 139 -13.33 -6.61 -17.03
CA TRP A 139 -12.36 -7.72 -17.05
C TRP A 139 -12.28 -8.39 -18.42
N GLU A 140 -13.40 -8.72 -19.02
CA GLU A 140 -13.45 -9.32 -20.35
C GLU A 140 -12.73 -8.49 -21.42
N ARG A 141 -12.78 -7.16 -21.33
CA ARG A 141 -12.17 -6.24 -22.29
C ARG A 141 -10.68 -5.98 -22.03
N VAL A 142 -10.25 -6.00 -20.76
CA VAL A 142 -8.86 -5.67 -20.40
C VAL A 142 -7.95 -6.88 -20.20
N ARG A 143 -8.49 -8.07 -19.89
CA ARG A 143 -7.73 -9.25 -19.48
C ARG A 143 -6.59 -9.63 -20.41
N PHE A 144 -6.78 -9.56 -21.71
CA PHE A 144 -5.73 -9.92 -22.67
C PHE A 144 -4.56 -8.94 -22.64
N SER A 145 -4.86 -7.66 -22.54
CA SER A 145 -3.83 -6.63 -22.44
C SER A 145 -3.12 -6.70 -21.09
N VAL A 146 -3.83 -6.91 -19.99
CA VAL A 146 -3.27 -7.08 -18.65
C VAL A 146 -2.40 -8.34 -18.58
N SER A 147 -2.87 -9.48 -19.12
CA SER A 147 -2.11 -10.74 -19.13
C SER A 147 -0.84 -10.65 -19.98
N ALA A 148 -0.87 -9.89 -21.06
CA ALA A 148 0.31 -9.62 -21.88
C ALA A 148 1.15 -8.47 -21.30
N GLY A 149 0.63 -7.74 -20.31
CA GLY A 149 1.21 -6.54 -19.75
C GLY A 149 2.50 -6.84 -19.02
N GLY A 150 2.41 -7.61 -17.93
CA GLY A 150 3.55 -7.75 -17.05
C GLY A 150 4.26 -6.40 -16.88
N ASP A 151 5.53 -6.34 -17.25
CA ASP A 151 6.32 -5.11 -17.25
C ASP A 151 6.25 -4.33 -18.60
N ASN A 152 5.35 -4.69 -19.52
CA ASN A 152 5.26 -4.05 -20.83
C ASN A 152 4.30 -2.83 -20.83
N PRO A 153 4.80 -1.60 -20.85
CA PRO A 153 3.97 -0.39 -20.79
C PRO A 153 2.95 -0.25 -21.92
N LYS A 154 3.27 -0.78 -23.12
CA LYS A 154 2.37 -0.70 -24.31
C LYS A 154 1.09 -1.50 -24.10
N ALA A 155 1.19 -2.62 -23.41
CA ALA A 155 0.02 -3.43 -23.11
C ALA A 155 -0.89 -2.73 -22.10
N TRP A 156 -0.33 -2.03 -21.11
CA TRP A 156 -1.06 -1.21 -20.15
C TRP A 156 -1.74 0.00 -20.81
N ASP A 157 -1.09 0.64 -21.78
CA ASP A 157 -1.71 1.70 -22.60
C ASP A 157 -2.99 1.18 -23.28
N THR A 158 -2.93 -0.01 -23.87
CA THR A 158 -4.08 -0.66 -24.51
C THR A 158 -5.17 -1.03 -23.50
N ALA A 159 -4.79 -1.54 -22.33
CA ALA A 159 -5.74 -1.91 -21.26
C ALA A 159 -6.52 -0.68 -20.77
N ILE A 160 -5.86 0.45 -20.54
CA ILE A 160 -6.51 1.70 -20.12
C ILE A 160 -7.46 2.23 -21.19
N ARG A 161 -7.09 2.19 -22.47
CA ARG A 161 -8.01 2.55 -23.57
C ARG A 161 -9.28 1.72 -23.52
N ASN A 162 -9.15 0.41 -23.42
CA ASN A 162 -10.29 -0.49 -23.36
C ASN A 162 -11.15 -0.22 -22.13
N ALA A 163 -10.54 -0.02 -20.97
CA ALA A 163 -11.24 0.30 -19.73
C ALA A 163 -12.05 1.61 -19.84
N THR A 164 -11.47 2.65 -20.43
CA THR A 164 -12.19 3.93 -20.62
C THR A 164 -13.33 3.82 -21.62
N VAL A 165 -13.23 2.94 -22.62
CA VAL A 165 -14.33 2.64 -23.55
C VAL A 165 -15.45 1.90 -22.83
N VAL A 166 -15.13 0.94 -21.96
CA VAL A 166 -16.14 0.23 -21.14
C VAL A 166 -16.91 1.23 -20.27
N LEU A 167 -16.23 2.16 -19.60
CA LEU A 167 -16.87 3.19 -18.79
C LEU A 167 -17.78 4.08 -19.63
N GLU A 168 -17.34 4.52 -20.81
CA GLU A 168 -18.16 5.34 -21.72
C GLU A 168 -19.40 4.57 -22.21
N ASP A 169 -19.23 3.30 -22.57
CA ASP A 169 -20.32 2.44 -23.03
C ASP A 169 -21.35 2.14 -21.92
N ARG A 170 -20.89 1.90 -20.67
CA ARG A 170 -21.78 1.72 -19.51
C ARG A 170 -22.61 2.98 -19.25
N MET A 171 -22.00 4.15 -19.24
CA MET A 171 -22.72 5.42 -19.11
C MET A 171 -23.75 5.61 -20.24
N ARG A 172 -23.38 5.26 -21.47
CA ARG A 172 -24.24 5.35 -22.63
C ARG A 172 -25.47 4.46 -22.50
N LYS A 173 -25.26 3.20 -22.09
CA LYS A 173 -26.33 2.21 -21.89
C LYS A 173 -27.28 2.61 -20.75
N LEU A 174 -26.72 2.88 -19.56
CA LEU A 174 -27.50 3.23 -18.37
C LEU A 174 -28.30 4.54 -18.55
N GLY A 175 -27.66 5.53 -19.13
CA GLY A 175 -28.32 6.85 -19.40
C GLY A 175 -29.22 6.86 -20.65
N ASN A 176 -29.36 5.74 -21.37
CA ASN A 176 -30.10 5.66 -22.63
C ASN A 176 -29.73 6.77 -23.63
N ILE A 177 -28.42 7.08 -23.68
CA ILE A 177 -27.87 8.26 -24.37
C ILE A 177 -28.07 8.19 -25.88
N ASP A 178 -28.09 7.02 -26.47
CA ASP A 178 -28.27 6.86 -27.92
C ASP A 178 -29.63 7.34 -28.39
N ASN A 179 -30.67 7.30 -27.55
CA ASN A 179 -31.96 7.85 -27.81
C ASN A 179 -32.04 9.39 -27.61
N ILE A 180 -31.13 9.93 -26.79
CA ILE A 180 -31.05 11.37 -26.52
C ILE A 180 -30.16 12.06 -27.55
N ASN A 181 -28.95 11.56 -27.73
CA ASN A 181 -27.95 12.08 -28.65
C ASN A 181 -26.92 11.03 -29.03
N GLN A 182 -27.14 10.31 -30.11
CA GLN A 182 -26.27 9.25 -30.62
C GLN A 182 -24.83 9.71 -30.91
N LYS A 183 -24.63 11.01 -31.21
CA LYS A 183 -23.28 11.55 -31.48
C LYS A 183 -22.54 12.02 -30.26
N ALA A 184 -23.12 11.98 -29.08
CA ALA A 184 -22.46 12.38 -27.86
C ALA A 184 -21.29 11.41 -27.55
N THR A 185 -20.17 11.91 -27.09
CA THR A 185 -18.98 11.13 -26.69
C THR A 185 -18.33 11.74 -25.46
N GLY A 186 -17.64 10.94 -24.67
CA GLY A 186 -16.83 11.39 -23.56
C GLY A 186 -17.56 12.37 -22.64
N ASN A 187 -17.02 13.58 -22.51
CA ASN A 187 -17.62 14.62 -21.67
C ASN A 187 -19.05 15.04 -22.07
N GLY A 188 -19.41 14.85 -23.33
CA GLY A 188 -20.80 15.12 -23.82
C GLY A 188 -21.79 14.16 -23.16
N ILE A 189 -21.46 12.87 -23.01
CA ILE A 189 -22.25 11.86 -22.30
C ILE A 189 -22.38 12.23 -20.83
N VAL A 190 -21.28 12.58 -20.17
CA VAL A 190 -21.29 12.99 -18.77
C VAL A 190 -22.25 14.15 -18.52
N ASN A 191 -22.25 15.16 -19.40
CA ASN A 191 -23.16 16.30 -19.28
C ASN A 191 -24.62 15.91 -19.51
N LEU A 192 -24.92 14.96 -20.37
CA LEU A 192 -26.28 14.46 -20.57
C LEU A 192 -26.80 13.69 -19.36
N ILE A 193 -25.91 13.03 -18.62
CA ILE A 193 -26.26 12.24 -17.43
C ILE A 193 -26.31 13.13 -16.18
N PHE A 194 -25.26 13.93 -15.93
CA PHE A 194 -25.05 14.67 -14.69
C PHE A 194 -25.03 16.20 -14.83
N GLY A 195 -25.41 16.71 -15.96
CA GLY A 195 -25.43 18.16 -16.18
C GLY A 195 -26.51 18.87 -15.33
N SER A 196 -26.34 20.17 -15.13
CA SER A 196 -27.24 20.98 -14.32
C SER A 196 -28.61 21.20 -14.96
N ASN A 197 -28.75 21.03 -16.30
CA ASN A 197 -29.97 21.28 -17.04
C ASN A 197 -30.44 20.05 -17.81
N LYS A 198 -31.64 19.54 -17.52
CA LYS A 198 -32.27 18.43 -18.25
C LYS A 198 -31.37 17.17 -18.40
N SER A 199 -30.60 16.85 -17.39
CA SER A 199 -29.83 15.63 -17.38
C SER A 199 -30.62 14.46 -16.80
N VAL A 200 -30.19 13.22 -17.11
CA VAL A 200 -30.86 12.00 -16.68
C VAL A 200 -30.97 11.89 -15.16
N GLN A 201 -29.96 12.33 -14.44
CA GLN A 201 -29.89 12.20 -12.97
C GLN A 201 -30.31 13.48 -12.22
N LYS A 202 -30.74 14.52 -12.91
CA LYS A 202 -31.02 15.85 -12.32
C LYS A 202 -32.01 15.82 -11.16
N ASP A 203 -33.07 15.07 -11.29
CA ASP A 203 -34.16 15.04 -10.30
C ASP A 203 -34.02 13.85 -9.33
N LYS A 204 -32.95 13.03 -9.46
CA LYS A 204 -32.70 11.85 -8.68
C LYS A 204 -31.59 12.05 -7.63
N LEU A 205 -30.66 12.96 -7.89
CA LEU A 205 -29.55 13.28 -7.00
C LEU A 205 -29.67 14.69 -6.42
N PRO A 206 -29.21 14.89 -5.16
CA PRO A 206 -28.99 16.23 -4.62
C PRO A 206 -28.06 17.05 -5.51
N SER A 207 -28.27 18.36 -5.61
CA SER A 207 -27.53 19.25 -6.51
C SER A 207 -26.00 19.17 -6.30
N GLU A 208 -25.55 19.11 -5.05
CA GLU A 208 -24.13 19.01 -4.72
C GLU A 208 -23.54 17.68 -5.16
N GLU A 209 -24.28 16.60 -4.98
CA GLU A 209 -23.86 15.24 -5.38
C GLU A 209 -23.84 15.10 -6.89
N LEU A 210 -24.85 15.62 -7.58
CA LEU A 210 -24.89 15.66 -9.04
C LEU A 210 -23.69 16.41 -9.62
N GLU A 211 -23.29 17.53 -9.02
CA GLU A 211 -22.08 18.27 -9.39
C GLU A 211 -20.81 17.46 -9.16
N ALA A 212 -20.70 16.78 -8.02
CA ALA A 212 -19.56 15.93 -7.70
C ALA A 212 -19.41 14.77 -8.70
N TYR A 213 -20.49 14.07 -9.04
CA TYR A 213 -20.49 13.05 -10.08
C TYR A 213 -20.08 13.61 -11.43
N ARG A 214 -20.67 14.73 -11.85
CA ARG A 214 -20.29 15.39 -13.09
C ARG A 214 -18.82 15.68 -13.17
N ASP A 215 -18.24 16.27 -12.14
CA ASP A 215 -16.83 16.69 -12.12
C ASP A 215 -15.89 15.50 -12.09
N LEU A 216 -16.22 14.46 -11.33
CA LEU A 216 -15.45 13.22 -11.26
C LEU A 216 -15.39 12.51 -12.62
N TYR A 217 -16.55 12.26 -13.25
CA TYR A 217 -16.60 11.57 -14.53
C TYR A 217 -16.06 12.43 -15.68
N SER A 218 -16.32 13.76 -15.68
CA SER A 218 -15.70 14.67 -16.64
C SER A 218 -14.19 14.70 -16.54
N GLY A 219 -13.66 14.75 -15.32
CA GLY A 219 -12.22 14.69 -15.07
C GLY A 219 -11.62 13.39 -15.60
N THR A 220 -12.27 12.27 -15.31
CA THR A 220 -11.86 10.94 -15.78
C THR A 220 -11.83 10.85 -17.30
N MET A 221 -12.90 11.29 -17.98
CA MET A 221 -12.97 11.28 -19.43
C MET A 221 -11.91 12.18 -20.07
N LYS A 222 -11.66 13.37 -19.52
CA LYS A 222 -10.64 14.29 -20.02
C LYS A 222 -9.24 13.75 -19.78
N LEU A 223 -8.97 13.24 -18.58
CA LEU A 223 -7.63 12.83 -18.17
C LEU A 223 -7.22 11.49 -18.79
N PHE A 224 -8.09 10.48 -18.72
CA PHE A 224 -7.72 9.13 -19.19
C PHE A 224 -8.21 8.87 -20.61
N ARG A 225 -9.51 8.99 -20.90
CA ARG A 225 -10.05 8.67 -22.23
C ARG A 225 -9.40 9.52 -23.32
N ASN A 226 -9.36 10.84 -23.20
CA ASN A 226 -8.81 11.70 -24.26
C ASN A 226 -7.28 11.55 -24.38
N ARG A 227 -6.58 11.45 -23.26
CA ARG A 227 -5.11 11.33 -23.28
C ARG A 227 -4.67 10.02 -23.95
N TYR A 228 -5.27 8.89 -23.55
CA TYR A 228 -4.91 7.57 -24.09
C TYR A 228 -5.53 7.30 -25.47
N ALA A 229 -6.63 7.94 -25.86
CA ALA A 229 -7.21 7.78 -27.20
C ALA A 229 -6.35 8.40 -28.30
N HIS A 230 -5.60 9.46 -28.01
CA HIS A 230 -4.93 10.27 -29.03
C HIS A 230 -3.40 10.19 -28.96
N ARG A 231 -2.81 9.54 -27.97
CA ARG A 231 -1.37 9.44 -27.78
C ARG A 231 -1.00 8.06 -27.21
N PHE A 232 0.19 7.59 -27.52
CA PHE A 232 0.82 6.47 -26.80
C PHE A 232 1.48 7.03 -25.55
N ILE A 233 1.05 6.59 -24.37
CA ILE A 233 1.51 7.11 -23.08
C ILE A 233 2.47 6.13 -22.43
N ASP A 234 2.32 4.84 -22.70
CA ASP A 234 3.16 3.76 -22.17
C ASP A 234 3.33 3.88 -20.63
N PRO A 235 2.26 3.81 -19.84
CA PRO A 235 2.31 3.99 -18.39
C PRO A 235 3.08 2.85 -17.72
N LYS A 236 3.62 3.11 -16.54
CA LYS A 236 4.15 2.04 -15.70
C LYS A 236 3.05 1.05 -15.32
N PRO A 237 3.38 -0.24 -15.10
CA PRO A 237 2.39 -1.27 -14.72
C PRO A 237 1.56 -0.89 -13.50
N GLU A 238 2.18 -0.31 -12.47
CA GLU A 238 1.51 0.13 -11.24
C GLU A 238 0.51 1.25 -11.51
N GLU A 239 0.85 2.21 -12.37
CA GLU A 239 -0.04 3.28 -12.79
C GLU A 239 -1.20 2.72 -13.62
N GLY A 240 -0.90 1.81 -14.54
CA GLY A 240 -1.90 1.12 -15.36
C GLY A 240 -2.91 0.35 -14.54
N GLY A 241 -2.43 -0.44 -13.59
CA GLY A 241 -3.27 -1.19 -12.65
C GLY A 241 -4.16 -0.27 -11.80
N ALA A 242 -3.58 0.78 -11.22
CA ALA A 242 -4.33 1.74 -10.42
C ALA A 242 -5.45 2.44 -11.21
N ILE A 243 -5.22 2.79 -12.48
CA ILE A 243 -6.24 3.39 -13.36
C ILE A 243 -7.38 2.40 -13.64
N ILE A 244 -7.07 1.12 -13.91
CA ILE A 244 -8.10 0.10 -14.16
C ILE A 244 -8.98 -0.10 -12.92
N VAL A 245 -8.38 -0.18 -11.73
CA VAL A 245 -9.12 -0.29 -10.46
C VAL A 245 -9.99 0.95 -10.21
N PHE A 246 -9.47 2.12 -10.50
CA PHE A 246 -10.24 3.35 -10.38
C PHE A 246 -11.45 3.36 -11.33
N ILE A 247 -11.29 2.87 -12.57
CA ILE A 247 -12.40 2.74 -13.52
C ILE A 247 -13.42 1.70 -13.04
N ASP A 248 -12.97 0.59 -12.45
CA ASP A 248 -13.83 -0.41 -11.82
C ASP A 248 -14.70 0.21 -10.71
N LEU A 249 -14.09 1.02 -9.84
CA LEU A 249 -14.84 1.76 -8.83
C LEU A 249 -15.89 2.67 -9.44
N LEU A 250 -15.55 3.39 -10.51
CA LEU A 250 -16.51 4.27 -11.19
C LEU A 250 -17.67 3.48 -11.82
N LEU A 251 -17.42 2.29 -12.38
CA LEU A 251 -18.48 1.41 -12.90
C LEU A 251 -19.44 1.00 -11.79
N LYS A 252 -18.93 0.58 -10.64
CA LYS A 252 -19.75 0.21 -9.47
C LYS A 252 -20.57 1.39 -8.95
N MET A 253 -19.98 2.58 -8.88
CA MET A 253 -20.71 3.80 -8.51
C MET A 253 -21.84 4.14 -9.50
N LEU A 254 -21.69 3.83 -10.80
CA LEU A 254 -22.79 3.99 -11.77
C LEU A 254 -23.90 2.96 -11.53
N ASP A 255 -23.52 1.70 -11.26
CA ASP A 255 -24.47 0.63 -11.06
C ASP A 255 -25.31 0.83 -9.78
N ASP A 256 -24.79 1.56 -8.79
CA ASP A 256 -25.48 1.93 -7.54
C ASP A 256 -26.50 3.09 -7.72
N LEU A 257 -26.49 3.78 -8.86
CA LEU A 257 -27.45 4.86 -9.13
C LEU A 257 -28.81 4.34 -9.59
N ASP A 258 -29.86 5.12 -9.30
CA ASP A 258 -31.19 4.87 -9.84
C ASP A 258 -31.29 5.30 -11.33
N TRP A 259 -31.55 4.33 -12.21
CA TRP A 259 -31.65 4.53 -13.64
C TRP A 259 -33.09 4.35 -14.16
N GLU A 260 -34.07 4.09 -13.29
CA GLU A 260 -35.46 3.96 -13.73
C GLU A 260 -35.93 5.22 -14.42
N THR A 261 -36.31 5.12 -15.68
CA THR A 261 -36.98 6.21 -16.41
C THR A 261 -38.47 6.15 -16.07
N GLU A 262 -39.03 7.29 -15.63
CA GLU A 262 -40.49 7.44 -15.37
C GLU A 262 -41.36 7.28 -16.65
N ASN A 263 -41.12 6.28 -17.46
CA ASN A 263 -41.85 6.05 -18.69
C ASN A 263 -42.40 4.63 -18.82
N GLU A 264 -43.23 4.23 -17.86
CA GLU A 264 -44.21 3.14 -18.10
C GLU A 264 -45.55 3.43 -17.41
N ASN A 265 -46.13 4.61 -17.61
CA ASN A 265 -47.55 4.81 -17.33
C ASN A 265 -48.11 5.88 -18.28
N THR A 266 -48.39 5.49 -19.51
CA THR A 266 -49.43 6.13 -20.35
C THR A 266 -50.03 5.06 -21.27
#